data_d3bd1f59d1604670d28852d0da4d5a01
#
_entry.id   d3bd1f59d1604670d28852d0da4d5a01
#
_cell.length_a   1.000
_cell.length_b   1.000
_cell.length_c   1.000
_cell.angle_alpha   90.00
_cell.angle_beta   90.00
_cell.angle_gamma   90.00
#
_symmetry.space_group_name_H-M   'P 1'
#
loop_
_entity.id
_entity.type
_entity.pdbx_description
1 polymer ?
#
loop_
_entity_poly.entity_id
_entity_poly.type
_entity_poly.pdbx_seq_one_letter_code
_entity_poly.pdbx_strand_id
1 'polypeptide(L)'
;MSTIEQLSTRHLLGIKDLNSNDIQLILDTAANFKEVLNRPIKKVPSLRDITIANVFFENSTRTRLSFELAEKRLSADTVNFAASSSSVSKGETLIDTVNNILAMKVDMIVMRHPYAGAGVFLSRHVNAQIVNAGDGAHEHPTQALLDSFSIKEKLGDVAGKKVAIIGDILHSRVALSNILCLQKQGAEVMVCGPTTLIPKYIGSLGVKVEHDLMKALNWCDVANMLRIQLERQEIAYFPSLREYSMLYGLNKQILDSLNKEIVIMHPGPINRGVEITSDVADSSHSIILDQVENGVAVRMAVLYLLAGQRG
;
A
#
# COMPACT_ATOMS: atom_id res chain seq x y z
N MET A 1 14.49 -31.51 2.53
CA MET A 1 14.55 -30.04 2.69
C MET A 1 13.52 -29.49 1.72
N SER A 2 12.41 -28.95 2.24
CA SER A 2 11.45 -28.24 1.38
C SER A 2 12.17 -27.03 0.82
N THR A 3 12.26 -26.91 -0.50
CA THR A 3 12.71 -25.68 -1.16
C THR A 3 11.82 -24.55 -0.68
N ILE A 4 12.38 -23.58 0.03
CA ILE A 4 11.66 -22.35 0.38
C ILE A 4 11.33 -21.69 -0.95
N GLU A 5 10.04 -21.55 -1.26
CA GLU A 5 9.60 -20.79 -2.42
C GLU A 5 10.13 -19.36 -2.29
N GLN A 6 10.77 -18.86 -3.33
CA GLN A 6 11.45 -17.55 -3.33
C GLN A 6 10.75 -16.62 -4.31
N LEU A 7 10.75 -15.33 -4.00
CA LEU A 7 10.31 -14.31 -4.94
C LEU A 7 11.24 -14.28 -6.17
N SER A 8 10.68 -13.95 -7.33
CA SER A 8 11.45 -13.81 -8.57
C SER A 8 12.33 -12.54 -8.58
N THR A 9 12.17 -11.66 -7.60
CA THR A 9 12.89 -10.38 -7.50
C THR A 9 13.63 -10.23 -6.17
N ARG A 10 14.85 -9.66 -6.23
CA ARG A 10 15.69 -9.39 -5.05
C ARG A 10 15.19 -8.22 -4.19
N HIS A 11 14.38 -7.33 -4.76
CA HIS A 11 13.87 -6.11 -4.13
C HIS A 11 12.36 -6.05 -4.29
N LEU A 12 11.65 -5.34 -3.43
CA LEU A 12 10.27 -4.94 -3.65
C LEU A 12 10.22 -3.44 -4.00
N LEU A 13 10.42 -3.10 -5.26
CA LEU A 13 10.45 -1.71 -5.74
C LEU A 13 9.08 -1.22 -6.20
N GLY A 14 8.27 -2.11 -6.79
CA GLY A 14 6.92 -1.85 -7.26
C GLY A 14 6.16 -3.13 -7.52
N ILE A 15 4.85 -3.03 -7.70
CA ILE A 15 4.00 -4.15 -8.14
C ILE A 15 4.30 -4.51 -9.60
N LYS A 16 4.76 -3.55 -10.37
CA LYS A 16 5.11 -3.74 -11.78
C LYS A 16 6.10 -4.90 -11.96
N ASP A 17 7.06 -5.05 -11.05
CA ASP A 17 8.15 -6.02 -11.13
C ASP A 17 7.78 -7.41 -10.60
N LEU A 18 6.66 -7.55 -9.89
CA LEU A 18 6.15 -8.83 -9.41
C LEU A 18 5.31 -9.54 -10.50
N ASN A 19 5.43 -10.85 -10.59
CA ASN A 19 4.48 -11.68 -11.34
C ASN A 19 3.31 -12.15 -10.43
N SER A 20 2.31 -12.83 -11.02
CA SER A 20 1.14 -13.31 -10.26
C SER A 20 1.52 -14.36 -9.20
N ASN A 21 2.53 -15.20 -9.46
CA ASN A 21 3.00 -16.20 -8.49
C ASN A 21 3.70 -15.54 -7.30
N ASP A 22 4.50 -14.49 -7.54
CA ASP A 22 5.11 -13.70 -6.44
C ASP A 22 4.04 -13.09 -5.54
N ILE A 23 3.01 -12.49 -6.14
CA ILE A 23 1.89 -11.91 -5.39
C ILE A 23 1.19 -13.00 -4.58
N GLN A 24 0.87 -14.13 -5.19
CA GLN A 24 0.22 -15.25 -4.50
C GLN A 24 1.07 -15.77 -3.33
N LEU A 25 2.38 -15.97 -3.54
CA LEU A 25 3.31 -16.39 -2.51
C LEU A 25 3.34 -15.42 -1.32
N ILE A 26 3.36 -14.10 -1.60
CA ILE A 26 3.31 -13.09 -0.54
C ILE A 26 1.99 -13.18 0.23
N LEU A 27 0.84 -13.32 -0.46
CA LEU A 27 -0.46 -13.38 0.21
C LEU A 27 -0.62 -14.66 1.05
N ASP A 28 -0.16 -15.80 0.56
CA ASP A 28 -0.23 -17.07 1.30
C ASP A 28 0.71 -17.06 2.52
N THR A 29 1.90 -16.48 2.36
CA THR A 29 2.82 -16.26 3.49
C THR A 29 2.24 -15.27 4.50
N ALA A 30 1.53 -14.23 4.05
CA ALA A 30 0.85 -13.27 4.92
C ALA A 30 -0.28 -13.92 5.73
N ALA A 31 -1.03 -14.86 5.13
CA ALA A 31 -2.06 -15.63 5.83
C ALA A 31 -1.45 -16.41 7.01
N ASN A 32 -0.31 -17.08 6.81
CA ASN A 32 0.41 -17.78 7.87
C ASN A 32 0.88 -16.82 8.97
N PHE A 33 1.38 -15.64 8.61
CA PHE A 33 1.79 -14.64 9.61
C PHE A 33 0.60 -13.98 10.31
N LYS A 34 -0.55 -13.86 9.68
CA LYS A 34 -1.77 -13.40 10.35
C LYS A 34 -2.20 -14.34 11.45
N GLU A 35 -2.09 -15.66 11.26
CA GLU A 35 -2.32 -16.64 12.34
C GLU A 35 -1.35 -16.41 13.50
N VAL A 36 -0.07 -16.10 13.22
CA VAL A 36 0.92 -15.78 14.27
C VAL A 36 0.49 -14.54 15.06
N LEU A 37 -0.04 -13.50 14.39
CA LEU A 37 -0.50 -12.29 15.08
C LEU A 37 -1.67 -12.55 16.05
N ASN A 38 -2.44 -13.61 15.84
CA ASN A 38 -3.56 -14.00 16.69
C ASN A 38 -3.14 -14.91 17.86
N ARG A 39 -1.87 -15.36 17.92
CA ARG A 39 -1.37 -16.20 19.02
C ARG A 39 -1.07 -15.37 20.27
N PRO A 40 -1.06 -15.99 21.47
CA PRO A 40 -0.57 -15.33 22.69
C PRO A 40 0.86 -14.82 22.53
N ILE A 41 1.76 -15.63 21.93
CA ILE A 41 3.13 -15.25 21.58
C ILE A 41 3.13 -14.86 20.09
N LYS A 42 3.14 -13.55 19.83
CA LYS A 42 3.05 -12.97 18.50
C LYS A 42 4.42 -12.73 17.85
N LYS A 43 5.45 -13.46 18.26
CA LYS A 43 6.84 -13.27 17.82
C LYS A 43 7.41 -14.60 17.33
N VAL A 44 8.13 -14.55 16.20
CA VAL A 44 8.81 -15.69 15.59
C VAL A 44 10.28 -15.33 15.30
N PRO A 45 11.23 -16.27 15.45
CA PRO A 45 12.67 -15.97 15.30
C PRO A 45 13.15 -16.03 13.84
N SER A 46 12.26 -15.71 12.87
CA SER A 46 12.54 -15.91 11.45
C SER A 46 13.60 -14.99 10.87
N LEU A 47 13.80 -13.79 11.45
CA LEU A 47 14.78 -12.80 11.03
C LEU A 47 15.74 -12.42 12.16
N ARG A 48 16.06 -13.38 13.05
CA ARG A 48 17.10 -13.17 14.07
C ARG A 48 18.43 -12.88 13.38
N ASP A 49 19.19 -11.94 13.93
CA ASP A 49 20.50 -11.49 13.41
C ASP A 49 20.42 -10.75 12.05
N ILE A 50 19.24 -10.33 11.63
CA ILE A 50 19.01 -9.47 10.47
C ILE A 50 18.68 -8.06 10.95
N THR A 51 19.43 -7.08 10.47
CA THR A 51 19.20 -5.67 10.78
C THR A 51 18.50 -4.97 9.62
N ILE A 52 17.36 -4.35 9.90
CA ILE A 52 16.54 -3.63 8.93
C ILE A 52 16.52 -2.15 9.28
N ALA A 53 16.85 -1.28 8.32
CA ALA A 53 16.76 0.16 8.50
C ALA A 53 15.51 0.73 7.82
N ASN A 54 14.68 1.40 8.61
CA ASN A 54 13.54 2.20 8.12
C ASN A 54 14.03 3.62 7.79
N VAL A 55 14.18 3.93 6.51
CA VAL A 55 14.73 5.19 6.01
C VAL A 55 13.61 6.02 5.39
N PHE A 56 13.03 6.94 6.17
CA PHE A 56 11.85 7.71 5.79
C PHE A 56 12.20 9.17 5.54
N PHE A 57 12.20 9.58 4.27
CA PHE A 57 12.38 10.97 3.82
C PHE A 57 11.06 11.75 3.73
N GLU A 58 9.93 11.07 3.85
CA GLU A 58 8.59 11.62 3.88
C GLU A 58 7.87 11.14 5.15
N ASN A 59 7.14 12.03 5.82
CA ASN A 59 6.42 11.69 7.04
C ASN A 59 5.36 10.59 6.80
N SER A 60 5.42 9.53 7.60
CA SER A 60 4.42 8.47 7.58
C SER A 60 4.42 7.68 8.88
N THR A 61 3.56 8.07 9.80
CA THR A 61 3.47 7.40 11.11
C THR A 61 3.00 5.95 10.98
N ARG A 62 1.89 5.72 10.27
CA ARG A 62 1.32 4.36 10.14
C ARG A 62 2.23 3.38 9.40
N THR A 63 2.75 3.77 8.24
CA THR A 63 3.62 2.87 7.45
C THR A 63 4.86 2.51 8.24
N ARG A 64 5.52 3.48 8.89
CA ARG A 64 6.69 3.24 9.72
C ARG A 64 6.36 2.30 10.88
N LEU A 65 5.35 2.61 11.69
CA LEU A 65 4.94 1.77 12.82
C LEU A 65 4.60 0.34 12.39
N SER A 66 3.94 0.18 11.24
CA SER A 66 3.59 -1.14 10.73
C SER A 66 4.81 -1.96 10.29
N PHE A 67 5.83 -1.33 9.67
CA PHE A 67 7.10 -2.00 9.37
C PHE A 67 7.87 -2.34 10.65
N GLU A 68 8.04 -1.38 11.56
CA GLU A 68 8.69 -1.62 12.86
C GLU A 68 8.03 -2.78 13.63
N LEU A 69 6.70 -2.86 13.60
CA LEU A 69 5.98 -3.95 14.26
C LEU A 69 6.23 -5.28 13.54
N ALA A 70 6.20 -5.31 12.21
CA ALA A 70 6.49 -6.50 11.42
C ALA A 70 7.92 -7.03 11.69
N GLU A 71 8.91 -6.15 11.70
CA GLU A 71 10.30 -6.45 12.00
C GLU A 71 10.46 -7.05 13.40
N LYS A 72 9.88 -6.41 14.42
CA LYS A 72 9.89 -6.89 15.81
C LYS A 72 9.18 -8.24 15.95
N ARG A 73 8.09 -8.49 15.22
CA ARG A 73 7.39 -9.79 15.21
C ARG A 73 8.24 -10.90 14.58
N LEU A 74 9.08 -10.57 13.62
CA LEU A 74 10.04 -11.49 12.99
C LEU A 74 11.36 -11.65 13.76
N SER A 75 11.55 -10.93 14.87
CA SER A 75 12.80 -10.87 15.65
C SER A 75 13.98 -10.22 14.94
N ALA A 76 13.73 -9.36 13.96
CA ALA A 76 14.76 -8.53 13.34
C ALA A 76 15.18 -7.38 14.27
N ASP A 77 16.42 -6.93 14.11
CA ASP A 77 16.92 -5.67 14.70
C ASP A 77 16.44 -4.50 13.83
N THR A 78 15.84 -3.50 14.47
CA THR A 78 15.23 -2.37 13.78
C THR A 78 16.01 -1.08 14.04
N VAL A 79 16.42 -0.40 12.98
CA VAL A 79 17.02 0.94 13.02
C VAL A 79 16.10 1.94 12.33
N ASN A 80 15.83 3.07 12.93
CA ASN A 80 14.96 4.10 12.36
C ASN A 80 15.76 5.35 12.02
N PHE A 81 15.63 5.80 10.78
CA PHE A 81 16.19 7.05 10.29
C PHE A 81 15.04 7.96 9.78
N ALA A 82 15.02 9.20 10.27
CA ALA A 82 14.07 10.22 9.82
C ALA A 82 14.86 11.43 9.29
N ALA A 83 14.64 11.79 8.03
CA ALA A 83 15.36 12.87 7.36
C ALA A 83 15.14 14.24 8.00
N SER A 84 13.99 14.49 8.63
CA SER A 84 13.66 15.77 9.30
C SER A 84 14.56 16.11 10.48
N SER A 85 15.31 15.13 11.02
CA SER A 85 16.21 15.31 12.17
C SER A 85 17.68 14.98 11.85
N SER A 86 18.04 14.83 10.56
CA SER A 86 19.34 14.26 10.15
C SER A 86 20.20 15.22 9.33
N SER A 87 21.43 14.77 9.03
CA SER A 87 22.46 15.45 8.21
C SER A 87 22.05 15.70 6.74
N VAL A 88 20.93 15.14 6.25
CA VAL A 88 20.36 15.48 4.94
C VAL A 88 20.11 16.98 4.79
N SER A 89 19.74 17.66 5.88
CA SER A 89 19.65 19.13 5.91
C SER A 89 20.99 19.84 5.65
N LYS A 90 22.12 19.12 5.69
CA LYS A 90 23.49 19.64 5.46
C LYS A 90 23.99 19.37 4.03
N GLY A 91 23.13 18.89 3.10
CA GLY A 91 23.49 18.64 1.71
C GLY A 91 24.04 17.24 1.41
N GLU A 92 23.88 16.27 2.33
CA GLU A 92 24.25 14.88 2.10
C GLU A 92 23.35 14.25 1.01
N THR A 93 23.96 13.50 0.08
CA THR A 93 23.18 12.84 -0.98
C THR A 93 22.45 11.59 -0.46
N LEU A 94 21.41 11.13 -1.17
CA LEU A 94 20.70 9.90 -0.85
C LEU A 94 21.64 8.69 -0.76
N ILE A 95 22.61 8.59 -1.68
CA ILE A 95 23.58 7.49 -1.72
C ILE A 95 24.49 7.55 -0.50
N ASP A 96 25.02 8.74 -0.15
CA ASP A 96 25.91 8.89 1.00
C ASP A 96 25.20 8.53 2.30
N THR A 97 23.96 9.02 2.48
CA THR A 97 23.13 8.67 3.65
C THR A 97 22.93 7.15 3.76
N VAL A 98 22.57 6.49 2.67
CA VAL A 98 22.34 5.05 2.69
C VAL A 98 23.63 4.27 2.86
N ASN A 99 24.75 4.67 2.25
CA ASN A 99 26.03 4.03 2.44
C ASN A 99 26.53 4.13 3.89
N ASN A 100 26.32 5.27 4.55
CA ASN A 100 26.61 5.42 5.98
C ASN A 100 25.81 4.45 6.85
N ILE A 101 24.52 4.26 6.53
CA ILE A 101 23.65 3.29 7.20
C ILE A 101 24.15 1.86 6.96
N LEU A 102 24.48 1.50 5.71
CA LEU A 102 24.97 0.17 5.34
C LEU A 102 26.35 -0.16 5.95
N ALA A 103 27.19 0.85 6.14
CA ALA A 103 28.49 0.68 6.81
C ALA A 103 28.34 0.18 8.27
N MET A 104 27.17 0.39 8.89
CA MET A 104 26.82 -0.15 10.22
C MET A 104 26.31 -1.59 10.17
N LYS A 105 26.50 -2.31 9.05
CA LYS A 105 26.09 -3.71 8.83
C LYS A 105 24.56 -3.90 8.80
N VAL A 106 23.85 -2.92 8.27
CA VAL A 106 22.43 -3.06 7.95
C VAL A 106 22.27 -3.95 6.71
N ASP A 107 21.30 -4.83 6.74
CA ASP A 107 21.07 -5.88 5.76
C ASP A 107 19.98 -5.51 4.75
N MET A 108 18.95 -4.81 5.17
CA MET A 108 17.79 -4.45 4.35
C MET A 108 17.38 -3.01 4.63
N ILE A 109 16.96 -2.31 3.58
CA ILE A 109 16.46 -0.93 3.65
C ILE A 109 14.96 -0.91 3.31
N VAL A 110 14.14 -0.45 4.23
CA VAL A 110 12.75 -0.07 3.99
C VAL A 110 12.73 1.43 3.75
N MET A 111 12.46 1.87 2.52
CA MET A 111 12.57 3.27 2.15
C MET A 111 11.25 3.89 1.76
N ARG A 112 10.97 5.10 2.27
CA ARG A 112 9.91 5.98 1.81
C ARG A 112 10.49 7.32 1.36
N HIS A 113 10.15 7.74 0.14
CA HIS A 113 10.76 8.92 -0.48
C HIS A 113 9.74 9.80 -1.21
N PRO A 114 9.88 11.14 -1.21
CA PRO A 114 8.97 12.03 -1.94
C PRO A 114 9.12 11.92 -3.46
N TYR A 115 10.26 11.47 -3.99
CA TYR A 115 10.48 11.35 -5.43
C TYR A 115 10.28 9.92 -5.92
N ALA A 116 9.55 9.79 -7.04
CA ALA A 116 9.33 8.54 -7.74
C ALA A 116 10.67 7.93 -8.23
N GLY A 117 10.80 6.60 -8.13
CA GLY A 117 11.98 5.89 -8.60
C GLY A 117 13.19 5.91 -7.66
N ALA A 118 13.11 6.53 -6.49
CA ALA A 118 14.24 6.59 -5.54
C ALA A 118 14.71 5.19 -5.12
N GLY A 119 13.78 4.22 -4.91
CA GLY A 119 14.11 2.83 -4.63
C GLY A 119 14.83 2.14 -5.79
N VAL A 120 14.38 2.37 -7.01
CA VAL A 120 15.02 1.84 -8.23
C VAL A 120 16.43 2.41 -8.39
N PHE A 121 16.59 3.70 -8.12
CA PHE A 121 17.90 4.33 -8.15
C PHE A 121 18.85 3.69 -7.13
N LEU A 122 18.45 3.53 -5.88
CA LEU A 122 19.27 2.91 -4.85
C LEU A 122 19.61 1.45 -5.14
N SER A 123 18.68 0.66 -5.65
CA SER A 123 18.90 -0.77 -5.93
C SER A 123 20.05 -1.03 -6.93
N ARG A 124 20.40 -0.01 -7.73
CA ARG A 124 21.53 -0.07 -8.69
C ARG A 124 22.87 0.37 -8.09
N HIS A 125 22.86 0.99 -6.91
CA HIS A 125 24.05 1.60 -6.33
C HIS A 125 24.49 0.96 -5.01
N VAL A 126 23.63 0.19 -4.36
CA VAL A 126 23.92 -0.43 -3.06
C VAL A 126 23.66 -1.94 -3.08
N ASN A 127 24.45 -2.65 -2.29
CA ASN A 127 24.32 -4.12 -2.17
C ASN A 127 23.45 -4.51 -0.96
N ALA A 128 22.28 -3.90 -0.82
CA ALA A 128 21.29 -4.27 0.19
C ALA A 128 19.93 -4.53 -0.48
N GLN A 129 19.08 -5.29 0.17
CA GLN A 129 17.70 -5.46 -0.30
C GLN A 129 16.90 -4.18 -0.01
N ILE A 130 16.12 -3.73 -0.98
CA ILE A 130 15.31 -2.51 -0.89
C ILE A 130 13.83 -2.86 -0.92
N VAL A 131 13.10 -2.31 0.05
CA VAL A 131 11.64 -2.37 0.11
C VAL A 131 11.08 -0.96 -0.03
N ASN A 132 10.29 -0.73 -1.08
CA ASN A 132 9.61 0.54 -1.30
C ASN A 132 8.39 0.67 -0.36
N ALA A 133 8.46 1.56 0.61
CA ALA A 133 7.37 1.94 1.52
C ALA A 133 6.53 3.13 1.02
N GLY A 134 6.67 3.45 -0.27
CA GLY A 134 5.97 4.52 -0.99
C GLY A 134 6.90 5.59 -1.53
N ASP A 135 6.87 5.84 -2.85
CA ASP A 135 7.71 6.82 -3.54
C ASP A 135 6.87 7.77 -4.40
N GLY A 136 6.89 9.06 -4.08
CA GLY A 136 6.17 10.11 -4.81
C GLY A 136 4.69 9.79 -5.04
N ALA A 137 4.21 10.00 -6.26
CA ALA A 137 2.89 9.55 -6.74
C ALA A 137 3.00 8.25 -7.58
N HIS A 138 4.10 7.49 -7.44
CA HIS A 138 4.43 6.34 -8.29
C HIS A 138 3.86 5.03 -7.73
N GLU A 139 4.48 4.42 -6.70
CA GLU A 139 4.01 3.16 -6.16
C GLU A 139 4.06 3.07 -4.62
N HIS A 140 3.20 2.21 -4.07
CA HIS A 140 3.23 1.75 -2.69
C HIS A 140 2.90 0.26 -2.65
N PRO A 141 3.85 -0.62 -3.01
CA PRO A 141 3.57 -2.03 -3.28
C PRO A 141 2.97 -2.76 -2.08
N THR A 142 3.48 -2.51 -0.86
CA THR A 142 2.92 -3.19 0.32
C THR A 142 1.50 -2.72 0.67
N GLN A 143 1.06 -1.55 0.18
CA GLN A 143 -0.34 -1.14 0.33
C GLN A 143 -1.24 -1.93 -0.62
N ALA A 144 -0.85 -2.07 -1.88
CA ALA A 144 -1.64 -2.84 -2.84
C ALA A 144 -1.74 -4.33 -2.44
N LEU A 145 -0.65 -4.90 -1.92
CA LEU A 145 -0.63 -6.27 -1.43
C LEU A 145 -1.56 -6.47 -0.22
N LEU A 146 -1.55 -5.55 0.76
CA LEU A 146 -2.46 -5.65 1.90
C LEU A 146 -3.93 -5.40 1.52
N ASP A 147 -4.18 -4.51 0.57
CA ASP A 147 -5.51 -4.26 0.03
C ASP A 147 -6.04 -5.53 -0.67
N SER A 148 -5.23 -6.13 -1.52
CA SER A 148 -5.55 -7.41 -2.16
C SER A 148 -5.75 -8.55 -1.16
N PHE A 149 -4.89 -8.66 -0.15
CA PHE A 149 -5.05 -9.65 0.92
C PHE A 149 -6.36 -9.46 1.69
N SER A 150 -6.74 -8.22 1.97
CA SER A 150 -8.01 -7.90 2.66
C SER A 150 -9.23 -8.26 1.82
N ILE A 151 -9.17 -8.05 0.50
CA ILE A 151 -10.21 -8.49 -0.43
C ILE A 151 -10.33 -10.02 -0.43
N LYS A 152 -9.20 -10.73 -0.55
CA LYS A 152 -9.15 -12.21 -0.52
C LYS A 152 -9.76 -12.76 0.76
N GLU A 153 -9.43 -12.21 1.92
CA GLU A 153 -10.01 -12.64 3.20
C GLU A 153 -11.52 -12.41 3.27
N LYS A 154 -11.99 -11.27 2.81
CA LYS A 154 -13.41 -10.90 2.92
C LYS A 154 -14.28 -11.61 1.90
N LEU A 155 -13.80 -11.82 0.67
CA LEU A 155 -14.57 -12.30 -0.47
C LEU A 155 -14.12 -13.66 -1.02
N GLY A 156 -13.10 -14.29 -0.39
CA GLY A 156 -12.57 -15.61 -0.75
C GLY A 156 -11.54 -15.59 -1.86
N ASP A 157 -11.72 -14.78 -2.89
CA ASP A 157 -10.77 -14.61 -3.99
C ASP A 157 -10.80 -13.18 -4.51
N VAL A 158 -9.72 -12.79 -5.19
CA VAL A 158 -9.61 -11.51 -5.93
C VAL A 158 -10.02 -11.68 -7.39
N ALA A 159 -9.79 -12.86 -7.97
CA ALA A 159 -10.11 -13.14 -9.37
C ALA A 159 -11.62 -12.97 -9.64
N GLY A 160 -11.93 -12.27 -10.72
CA GLY A 160 -13.31 -11.98 -11.15
C GLY A 160 -14.04 -10.94 -10.30
N LYS A 161 -13.44 -10.41 -9.21
CA LYS A 161 -14.05 -9.33 -8.44
C LYS A 161 -13.96 -8.00 -9.16
N LYS A 162 -14.98 -7.18 -8.96
CA LYS A 162 -15.07 -5.82 -9.50
C LYS A 162 -14.66 -4.81 -8.43
N VAL A 163 -13.54 -4.15 -8.63
CA VAL A 163 -12.99 -3.19 -7.67
C VAL A 163 -13.04 -1.78 -8.24
N ALA A 164 -13.78 -0.89 -7.59
CA ALA A 164 -13.78 0.54 -7.90
C ALA A 164 -12.80 1.29 -7.00
N ILE A 165 -11.85 1.99 -7.59
CA ILE A 165 -10.92 2.90 -6.92
C ILE A 165 -11.46 4.30 -7.11
N ILE A 166 -11.90 4.96 -6.02
CA ILE A 166 -12.73 6.16 -6.10
C ILE A 166 -12.02 7.32 -5.43
N GLY A 167 -11.85 8.44 -6.14
CA GLY A 167 -11.36 9.70 -5.58
C GLY A 167 -10.20 10.33 -6.34
N ASP A 168 -9.15 10.72 -5.63
CA ASP A 168 -7.95 11.37 -6.18
C ASP A 168 -7.00 10.33 -6.78
N ILE A 169 -7.25 9.95 -8.03
CA ILE A 169 -6.44 8.97 -8.75
C ILE A 169 -5.09 9.59 -9.18
N LEU A 170 -5.11 10.87 -9.57
CA LEU A 170 -3.97 11.58 -10.16
C LEU A 170 -2.76 11.66 -9.20
N HIS A 171 -3.02 11.94 -7.92
CA HIS A 171 -1.95 12.10 -6.92
C HIS A 171 -1.72 10.83 -6.07
N SER A 172 -2.47 9.76 -6.34
CA SER A 172 -2.46 8.55 -5.50
C SER A 172 -1.51 7.47 -6.02
N ARG A 173 -0.38 7.30 -5.34
CA ARG A 173 0.49 6.13 -5.54
C ARG A 173 -0.21 4.80 -5.22
N VAL A 174 -1.22 4.85 -4.34
CA VAL A 174 -2.01 3.66 -3.97
C VAL A 174 -2.90 3.22 -5.13
N ALA A 175 -3.49 4.17 -5.88
CA ALA A 175 -4.31 3.84 -7.05
C ALA A 175 -3.53 3.03 -8.08
N LEU A 176 -2.34 3.50 -8.47
CA LEU A 176 -1.52 2.82 -9.47
C LEU A 176 -1.11 1.42 -9.03
N SER A 177 -0.58 1.29 -7.80
CA SER A 177 -0.19 -0.02 -7.28
C SER A 177 -1.37 -0.99 -7.17
N ASN A 178 -2.57 -0.51 -6.75
CA ASN A 178 -3.77 -1.35 -6.71
C ASN A 178 -4.23 -1.78 -8.10
N ILE A 179 -4.24 -0.88 -9.09
CA ILE A 179 -4.57 -1.23 -10.48
C ILE A 179 -3.70 -2.40 -10.94
N LEU A 180 -2.36 -2.27 -10.81
CA LEU A 180 -1.42 -3.30 -11.24
C LEU A 180 -1.58 -4.61 -10.47
N CYS A 181 -1.76 -4.54 -9.14
CA CYS A 181 -1.86 -5.71 -8.29
C CYS A 181 -3.14 -6.51 -8.54
N LEU A 182 -4.27 -5.82 -8.62
CA LEU A 182 -5.59 -6.44 -8.78
C LEU A 182 -5.74 -7.05 -10.18
N GLN A 183 -5.27 -6.37 -11.23
CA GLN A 183 -5.31 -6.91 -12.59
C GLN A 183 -4.45 -8.17 -12.74
N LYS A 184 -3.25 -8.21 -12.14
CA LYS A 184 -2.39 -9.40 -12.14
C LYS A 184 -3.05 -10.61 -11.45
N GLN A 185 -4.02 -10.38 -10.60
CA GLN A 185 -4.81 -11.42 -9.92
C GLN A 185 -6.16 -11.68 -10.59
N GLY A 186 -6.44 -11.07 -11.75
CA GLY A 186 -7.65 -11.33 -12.52
C GLY A 186 -8.90 -10.55 -12.07
N ALA A 187 -8.76 -9.49 -11.27
CA ALA A 187 -9.86 -8.59 -10.95
C ALA A 187 -10.17 -7.64 -12.11
N GLU A 188 -11.44 -7.23 -12.22
CA GLU A 188 -11.83 -6.08 -13.03
C GLU A 188 -11.68 -4.80 -12.22
N VAL A 189 -10.98 -3.80 -12.77
CA VAL A 189 -10.72 -2.53 -12.08
C VAL A 189 -11.40 -1.38 -12.80
N MET A 190 -12.05 -0.52 -12.02
CA MET A 190 -12.61 0.75 -12.44
C MET A 190 -12.01 1.88 -11.61
N VAL A 191 -11.70 3.00 -12.24
CA VAL A 191 -11.38 4.25 -11.54
C VAL A 191 -12.56 5.21 -11.64
N CYS A 192 -12.89 5.89 -10.54
CA CYS A 192 -13.99 6.85 -10.49
C CYS A 192 -13.58 8.13 -9.77
N GLY A 193 -13.97 9.28 -10.31
CA GLY A 193 -13.70 10.57 -9.70
C GLY A 193 -13.91 11.74 -10.66
N PRO A 194 -13.68 12.99 -10.20
CA PRO A 194 -13.71 14.17 -11.05
C PRO A 194 -12.74 14.03 -12.23
N THR A 195 -13.13 14.51 -13.39
CA THR A 195 -12.29 14.46 -14.61
C THR A 195 -10.90 15.06 -14.39
N THR A 196 -10.81 16.08 -13.55
CA THR A 196 -9.56 16.77 -13.18
C THR A 196 -8.64 15.93 -12.31
N LEU A 197 -9.17 14.92 -11.59
CA LEU A 197 -8.42 14.02 -10.70
C LEU A 197 -8.17 12.64 -11.32
N ILE A 198 -8.54 12.43 -12.59
CA ILE A 198 -8.26 11.20 -13.32
C ILE A 198 -7.21 11.47 -14.39
N PRO A 199 -6.07 10.75 -14.39
CA PRO A 199 -5.06 10.89 -15.42
C PRO A 199 -5.63 10.62 -16.81
N LYS A 200 -5.37 11.51 -17.78
CA LYS A 200 -5.95 11.49 -19.14
C LYS A 200 -5.83 10.12 -19.84
N TYR A 201 -4.74 9.41 -19.62
CA TYR A 201 -4.45 8.15 -20.30
C TYR A 201 -4.56 6.91 -19.39
N ILE A 202 -5.21 7.03 -18.23
CA ILE A 202 -5.31 5.93 -17.26
C ILE A 202 -5.98 4.68 -17.88
N GLY A 203 -6.89 4.86 -18.82
CA GLY A 203 -7.54 3.76 -19.53
C GLY A 203 -6.58 2.86 -20.33
N SER A 204 -5.38 3.35 -20.69
CA SER A 204 -4.35 2.53 -21.33
C SER A 204 -3.80 1.42 -20.42
N LEU A 205 -4.04 1.50 -19.11
CA LEU A 205 -3.76 0.44 -18.15
C LEU A 205 -4.83 -0.66 -18.14
N GLY A 206 -5.83 -0.61 -19.03
CA GLY A 206 -6.91 -1.60 -19.09
C GLY A 206 -8.00 -1.42 -18.03
N VAL A 207 -8.07 -0.28 -17.37
CA VAL A 207 -9.12 0.04 -16.39
C VAL A 207 -10.33 0.70 -17.04
N LYS A 208 -11.50 0.48 -16.48
CA LYS A 208 -12.71 1.25 -16.80
C LYS A 208 -12.61 2.63 -16.14
N VAL A 209 -13.11 3.68 -16.81
CA VAL A 209 -13.17 5.04 -16.28
C VAL A 209 -14.64 5.45 -16.13
N GLU A 210 -15.00 5.93 -14.97
CA GLU A 210 -16.35 6.40 -14.65
C GLU A 210 -16.24 7.74 -13.89
N HIS A 211 -17.24 8.61 -14.08
CA HIS A 211 -17.31 9.91 -13.40
C HIS A 211 -18.57 10.03 -12.51
N ASP A 212 -19.42 9.05 -12.51
CA ASP A 212 -20.64 8.95 -11.70
C ASP A 212 -20.40 7.96 -10.55
N LEU A 213 -20.45 8.46 -9.31
CA LEU A 213 -20.24 7.64 -8.12
C LEU A 213 -21.27 6.50 -8.03
N MET A 214 -22.56 6.78 -8.29
CA MET A 214 -23.59 5.77 -8.16
C MET A 214 -23.45 4.64 -9.18
N LYS A 215 -22.99 4.96 -10.40
CA LYS A 215 -22.67 3.93 -11.40
C LYS A 215 -21.51 3.06 -10.96
N ALA A 216 -20.45 3.67 -10.41
CA ALA A 216 -19.29 2.94 -9.91
C ALA A 216 -19.66 2.01 -8.74
N LEU A 217 -20.45 2.51 -7.76
CA LEU A 217 -20.87 1.72 -6.60
C LEU A 217 -21.83 0.58 -6.99
N ASN A 218 -22.76 0.80 -7.91
CA ASN A 218 -23.63 -0.26 -8.41
C ASN A 218 -22.90 -1.32 -9.23
N TRP A 219 -21.77 -0.98 -9.84
CA TRP A 219 -20.96 -1.92 -10.61
C TRP A 219 -20.03 -2.76 -9.73
N CYS A 220 -19.40 -2.19 -8.69
CA CYS A 220 -18.31 -2.81 -7.95
C CYS A 220 -18.77 -3.74 -6.82
N ASP A 221 -17.96 -4.74 -6.49
CA ASP A 221 -18.08 -5.57 -5.28
C ASP A 221 -17.27 -4.93 -4.13
N VAL A 222 -16.22 -4.17 -4.46
CA VAL A 222 -15.34 -3.48 -3.52
C VAL A 222 -15.20 -2.03 -3.95
N ALA A 223 -15.45 -1.10 -3.04
CA ALA A 223 -15.18 0.33 -3.17
C ALA A 223 -13.95 0.72 -2.34
N ASN A 224 -12.82 1.00 -3.00
CA ASN A 224 -11.62 1.54 -2.35
C ASN A 224 -11.65 3.06 -2.45
N MET A 225 -12.09 3.71 -1.36
CA MET A 225 -12.20 5.15 -1.27
C MET A 225 -10.83 5.78 -1.02
N LEU A 226 -10.37 6.64 -1.92
CA LEU A 226 -9.08 7.30 -1.80
C LEU A 226 -9.21 8.63 -1.04
N ARG A 227 -8.20 8.91 -0.23
CA ARG A 227 -8.05 10.20 0.42
C ARG A 227 -7.78 11.30 -0.60
N ILE A 228 -8.44 12.44 -0.46
CA ILE A 228 -8.07 13.66 -1.16
C ILE A 228 -6.76 14.21 -0.58
N GLN A 229 -5.72 14.29 -1.40
CA GLN A 229 -4.37 14.65 -1.00
C GLN A 229 -4.09 16.14 -1.21
N LEU A 230 -4.76 17.00 -0.43
CA LEU A 230 -4.65 18.47 -0.54
C LEU A 230 -3.21 18.96 -0.45
N GLU A 231 -2.37 18.28 0.32
CA GLU A 231 -0.95 18.60 0.48
C GLU A 231 -0.09 18.35 -0.78
N ARG A 232 -0.64 17.68 -1.79
CA ARG A 232 0.01 17.39 -3.08
C ARG A 232 -0.58 18.17 -4.23
N GLN A 233 -1.63 18.96 -3.97
CA GLN A 233 -2.32 19.74 -4.98
C GLN A 233 -1.72 21.15 -5.01
N GLU A 234 -1.01 21.49 -6.08
CA GLU A 234 -0.46 22.84 -6.30
C GLU A 234 -1.53 23.83 -6.79
N ILE A 235 -2.61 23.31 -7.37
CA ILE A 235 -3.75 24.08 -7.87
C ILE A 235 -5.06 23.46 -7.42
N ALA A 236 -6.16 24.21 -7.50
CA ALA A 236 -7.49 23.70 -7.20
C ALA A 236 -7.99 22.78 -8.35
N TYR A 237 -8.16 21.50 -8.08
CA TYR A 237 -8.69 20.52 -9.04
C TYR A 237 -10.21 20.38 -9.00
N PHE A 238 -10.85 20.94 -7.98
CA PHE A 238 -12.30 20.99 -7.80
C PHE A 238 -12.67 22.23 -7.00
N PRO A 239 -13.92 22.76 -7.10
CA PRO A 239 -14.28 24.05 -6.55
C PRO A 239 -14.21 24.12 -5.02
N SER A 240 -14.61 23.05 -4.30
CA SER A 240 -14.56 22.98 -2.87
C SER A 240 -14.65 21.54 -2.33
N LEU A 241 -14.15 21.30 -1.11
CA LEU A 241 -14.31 20.00 -0.42
C LEU A 241 -15.80 19.65 -0.21
N ARG A 242 -16.66 20.65 -0.03
CA ARG A 242 -18.11 20.44 0.11
C ARG A 242 -18.70 19.87 -1.18
N GLU A 243 -18.36 20.45 -2.32
CA GLU A 243 -18.83 19.95 -3.62
C GLU A 243 -18.28 18.57 -3.92
N TYR A 244 -17.00 18.34 -3.66
CA TYR A 244 -16.42 17.01 -3.76
C TYR A 244 -17.17 15.98 -2.92
N SER A 245 -17.44 16.29 -1.64
CA SER A 245 -18.18 15.40 -0.72
C SER A 245 -19.61 15.13 -1.20
N MET A 246 -20.27 16.14 -1.78
CA MET A 246 -21.63 15.97 -2.32
C MET A 246 -21.66 15.03 -3.55
N LEU A 247 -20.63 15.06 -4.40
CA LEU A 247 -20.60 14.32 -5.68
C LEU A 247 -19.92 12.95 -5.55
N TYR A 248 -18.89 12.82 -4.68
CA TYR A 248 -18.02 11.65 -4.58
C TYR A 248 -17.85 11.11 -3.16
N GLY A 249 -18.42 11.77 -2.15
CA GLY A 249 -18.39 11.30 -0.77
C GLY A 249 -19.37 10.15 -0.54
N LEU A 250 -18.89 9.05 0.04
CA LEU A 250 -19.71 7.92 0.42
C LEU A 250 -20.30 8.14 1.81
N ASN A 251 -21.63 8.25 1.89
CA ASN A 251 -22.39 8.39 3.11
C ASN A 251 -23.39 7.26 3.29
N LYS A 252 -24.01 7.19 4.47
CA LYS A 252 -24.96 6.11 4.80
C LYS A 252 -26.18 6.11 3.86
N GLN A 253 -26.70 7.27 3.48
CA GLN A 253 -27.86 7.37 2.59
C GLN A 253 -27.56 6.77 1.21
N ILE A 254 -26.36 7.04 0.66
CA ILE A 254 -25.89 6.44 -0.59
C ILE A 254 -25.73 4.93 -0.41
N LEU A 255 -25.07 4.49 0.67
CA LEU A 255 -24.84 3.06 0.94
C LEU A 255 -26.17 2.30 1.06
N ASP A 256 -27.12 2.82 1.83
CA ASP A 256 -28.45 2.20 2.04
C ASP A 256 -29.30 2.19 0.74
N SER A 257 -29.00 3.05 -0.23
CA SER A 257 -29.70 3.09 -1.53
C SER A 257 -29.20 2.06 -2.54
N LEU A 258 -28.07 1.38 -2.25
CA LEU A 258 -27.55 0.33 -3.12
C LEU A 258 -28.39 -0.95 -3.00
N ASN A 259 -28.69 -1.58 -4.12
CA ASN A 259 -29.44 -2.85 -4.16
C ASN A 259 -28.57 -4.09 -3.90
N LYS A 260 -27.36 -3.88 -3.37
CA LYS A 260 -26.38 -4.94 -3.07
C LYS A 260 -25.45 -4.53 -1.95
N GLU A 261 -24.86 -5.52 -1.31
CA GLU A 261 -23.75 -5.29 -0.39
C GLU A 261 -22.45 -5.07 -1.15
N ILE A 262 -21.64 -4.11 -0.67
CA ILE A 262 -20.29 -3.85 -1.15
C ILE A 262 -19.33 -3.81 0.03
N VAL A 263 -18.08 -4.17 -0.22
CA VAL A 263 -17.00 -4.01 0.75
C VAL A 263 -16.37 -2.63 0.61
N ILE A 264 -16.18 -1.93 1.72
CA ILE A 264 -15.62 -0.58 1.75
C ILE A 264 -14.22 -0.64 2.31
N MET A 265 -13.27 -0.06 1.57
CA MET A 265 -11.86 0.05 1.90
C MET A 265 -11.39 1.50 1.86
N HIS A 266 -10.30 1.78 2.58
CA HIS A 266 -9.64 3.08 2.55
C HIS A 266 -8.17 2.94 3.00
N PRO A 267 -7.17 3.42 2.23
CA PRO A 267 -5.76 3.26 2.58
C PRO A 267 -5.31 4.14 3.77
N GLY A 268 -6.20 5.04 4.22
CA GLY A 268 -5.98 5.98 5.31
C GLY A 268 -4.89 7.04 5.08
N PRO A 269 -4.87 8.13 5.87
CA PRO A 269 -5.87 8.51 6.85
C PRO A 269 -7.17 8.93 6.19
N ILE A 270 -8.29 8.77 6.90
CA ILE A 270 -9.61 9.19 6.42
C ILE A 270 -9.79 10.68 6.70
N ASN A 271 -10.23 11.46 5.71
CA ASN A 271 -10.82 12.77 5.94
C ASN A 271 -12.35 12.57 6.15
N ARG A 272 -12.74 12.29 7.40
CA ARG A 272 -14.15 11.99 7.74
C ARG A 272 -15.07 13.13 7.32
N GLY A 273 -16.15 12.80 6.59
CA GLY A 273 -17.09 13.78 6.03
C GLY A 273 -16.67 14.36 4.68
N VAL A 274 -15.53 13.96 4.11
CA VAL A 274 -15.09 14.33 2.75
C VAL A 274 -15.30 13.16 1.80
N GLU A 275 -14.39 12.17 1.79
CA GLU A 275 -14.50 10.99 0.93
C GLU A 275 -15.38 9.89 1.51
N ILE A 276 -15.53 9.85 2.84
CA ILE A 276 -16.37 8.88 3.55
C ILE A 276 -16.87 9.47 4.86
N THR A 277 -18.11 9.22 5.21
CA THR A 277 -18.68 9.63 6.52
C THR A 277 -18.31 8.65 7.62
N SER A 278 -18.39 9.10 8.89
CA SER A 278 -17.98 8.28 10.05
C SER A 278 -18.83 7.03 10.20
N ASP A 279 -20.15 7.14 10.02
CA ASP A 279 -21.11 6.03 10.10
C ASP A 279 -20.86 4.94 9.07
N VAL A 280 -20.37 5.30 7.87
CA VAL A 280 -19.98 4.34 6.84
C VAL A 280 -18.60 3.75 7.13
N ALA A 281 -17.62 4.58 7.52
CA ALA A 281 -16.27 4.10 7.86
C ALA A 281 -16.26 3.11 9.03
N ASP A 282 -17.21 3.26 9.95
CA ASP A 282 -17.33 2.43 11.16
C ASP A 282 -18.44 1.34 11.01
N SER A 283 -19.00 1.14 9.80
CA SER A 283 -20.05 0.17 9.50
C SER A 283 -19.49 -1.26 9.30
N SER A 284 -20.39 -2.26 9.28
CA SER A 284 -20.09 -3.68 8.97
C SER A 284 -19.62 -3.92 7.54
N HIS A 285 -19.85 -2.97 6.62
CA HIS A 285 -19.35 -3.00 5.25
C HIS A 285 -17.86 -2.63 5.15
N SER A 286 -17.37 -1.90 6.16
CA SER A 286 -15.99 -1.39 6.19
C SER A 286 -15.01 -2.44 6.71
N ILE A 287 -13.92 -2.64 5.97
CA ILE A 287 -12.77 -3.47 6.39
C ILE A 287 -11.51 -2.64 6.59
N ILE A 288 -11.66 -1.35 6.91
CA ILE A 288 -10.54 -0.40 7.04
C ILE A 288 -9.59 -0.78 8.17
N LEU A 289 -10.12 -1.27 9.29
CA LEU A 289 -9.28 -1.74 10.40
C LEU A 289 -8.63 -3.09 10.11
N ASP A 290 -9.31 -3.97 9.37
CA ASP A 290 -8.72 -5.22 8.89
C ASP A 290 -7.53 -4.94 7.96
N GLN A 291 -7.61 -3.92 7.09
CA GLN A 291 -6.48 -3.48 6.26
C GLN A 291 -5.27 -3.07 7.12
N VAL A 292 -5.47 -2.45 8.28
CA VAL A 292 -4.38 -2.07 9.19
C VAL A 292 -3.69 -3.29 9.76
N GLU A 293 -4.44 -4.28 10.24
CA GLU A 293 -3.91 -5.55 10.74
C GLU A 293 -3.21 -6.33 9.64
N ASN A 294 -3.86 -6.48 8.50
CA ASN A 294 -3.32 -7.15 7.31
C ASN A 294 -2.03 -6.52 6.82
N GLY A 295 -1.91 -5.20 7.01
CA GLY A 295 -0.68 -4.48 6.71
C GLY A 295 0.53 -4.98 7.48
N VAL A 296 0.37 -5.42 8.73
CA VAL A 296 1.47 -6.02 9.51
C VAL A 296 1.82 -7.39 8.95
N ALA A 297 0.82 -8.26 8.72
CA ALA A 297 1.04 -9.60 8.20
C ALA A 297 1.73 -9.61 6.81
N VAL A 298 1.26 -8.76 5.90
CA VAL A 298 1.86 -8.63 4.56
C VAL A 298 3.29 -8.10 4.63
N ARG A 299 3.59 -7.14 5.50
CA ARG A 299 4.97 -6.64 5.68
C ARG A 299 5.87 -7.69 6.28
N MET A 300 5.36 -8.52 7.22
CA MET A 300 6.10 -9.69 7.73
C MET A 300 6.42 -10.66 6.57
N ALA A 301 5.46 -10.97 5.71
CA ALA A 301 5.65 -11.85 4.56
C ALA A 301 6.71 -11.31 3.59
N VAL A 302 6.62 -10.05 3.22
CA VAL A 302 7.57 -9.39 2.31
C VAL A 302 9.00 -9.43 2.89
N LEU A 303 9.18 -9.02 4.14
CA LEU A 303 10.50 -9.00 4.79
C LEU A 303 11.08 -10.41 4.90
N TYR A 304 10.26 -11.39 5.26
CA TYR A 304 10.67 -12.79 5.38
C TYR A 304 11.11 -13.40 4.04
N LEU A 305 10.30 -13.23 3.00
CA LEU A 305 10.59 -13.80 1.68
C LEU A 305 11.80 -13.15 1.02
N LEU A 306 11.99 -11.85 1.18
CA LEU A 306 13.18 -11.17 0.69
C LEU A 306 14.44 -11.62 1.45
N ALA A 307 14.40 -11.70 2.77
CA ALA A 307 15.54 -12.14 3.57
C ALA A 307 15.99 -13.57 3.23
N GLY A 308 15.06 -14.46 2.86
CA GLY A 308 15.36 -15.83 2.43
C GLY A 308 16.17 -15.94 1.13
N GLN A 309 16.35 -14.86 0.38
CA GLN A 309 17.16 -14.81 -0.85
C GLN A 309 18.65 -14.48 -0.61
N ARG A 310 19.07 -14.45 0.66
CA ARG A 310 20.46 -14.28 1.04
C ARG A 310 21.16 -15.62 0.99
N GLY A 311 21.72 -15.94 -0.15
CA GLY A 311 22.58 -17.06 -0.43
C GLY A 311 23.77 -16.61 -1.27
#